data_7cd66b299c308e8de738e95daff78027
#
_entry.id   7cd66b299c308e8de738e95daff78027
#
_cell.length_a   1.000
_cell.length_b   1.000
_cell.length_c   1.000
_cell.angle_alpha   90.00
_cell.angle_beta   90.00
_cell.angle_gamma   90.00
#
_symmetry.space_group_name_H-M   'P 1'
#
loop_
_entity.id
_entity.type
_entity.pdbx_description
1 polymer ?
#
loop_
_entity_poly.entity_id
_entity_poly.type
_entity_poly.pdbx_seq_one_letter_code
_entity_poly.pdbx_strand_id
1 'polypeptide(L)'
;MVCKVENRMDKKPVILYAEDDFDDFESLRDAILQLTDQFELIQAKNGTEVVSQLENEMADEHPCVIILDLNMPIMNGKEVLTWLKKDHRYSEIPVMVFTTSSREEDLKLCQVHKCTFFRKPTLYRDLLHIAQTMLDMCDGKGIYNT
;
A
#
# COMPACT_ATOMS: atom_id res chain seq x y z
N MET A 1 -15.18 3.88 -28.26
CA MET A 1 -14.06 4.79 -28.43
C MET A 1 -14.08 5.90 -27.41
N VAL A 2 -15.06 6.72 -27.46
CA VAL A 2 -15.23 7.78 -26.48
C VAL A 2 -15.29 7.21 -25.07
N CYS A 3 -15.92 6.05 -24.92
CA CYS A 3 -16.04 5.40 -23.62
C CYS A 3 -14.71 5.07 -22.97
N LYS A 4 -13.71 4.72 -23.78
CA LYS A 4 -12.39 4.40 -23.22
C LYS A 4 -11.72 5.62 -22.59
N VAL A 5 -11.88 6.76 -23.23
CA VAL A 5 -11.31 8.00 -22.71
C VAL A 5 -12.03 8.39 -21.43
N GLU A 6 -13.36 8.30 -21.42
CA GLU A 6 -14.15 8.61 -20.24
C GLU A 6 -13.81 7.68 -19.09
N ASN A 7 -13.66 6.38 -19.37
CA ASN A 7 -13.31 5.41 -18.34
C ASN A 7 -11.94 5.69 -17.72
N ARG A 8 -11.00 6.14 -18.54
CA ARG A 8 -9.67 6.49 -18.03
C ARG A 8 -9.74 7.69 -17.11
N MET A 9 -10.56 8.68 -17.47
CA MET A 9 -10.71 9.88 -16.65
C MET A 9 -11.43 9.60 -15.34
N ASP A 10 -12.34 8.63 -15.36
CA ASP A 10 -13.10 8.25 -14.18
C ASP A 10 -12.40 7.21 -13.32
N LYS A 11 -11.27 6.71 -13.79
CA LYS A 11 -10.56 5.65 -13.08
C LYS A 11 -9.95 6.17 -11.80
N LYS A 12 -10.24 5.49 -10.70
CA LYS A 12 -9.74 5.85 -9.38
C LYS A 12 -8.31 5.38 -9.21
N PRO A 13 -7.48 6.17 -8.53
CA PRO A 13 -6.16 5.68 -8.16
C PRO A 13 -6.27 4.48 -7.23
N VAL A 14 -5.32 3.57 -7.37
CA VAL A 14 -5.33 2.29 -6.65
C VAL A 14 -4.33 2.31 -5.52
N ILE A 15 -4.77 1.85 -4.35
CA ILE A 15 -3.91 1.54 -3.22
C ILE A 15 -3.81 0.02 -3.17
N LEU A 16 -2.60 -0.51 -3.31
CA LEU A 16 -2.38 -1.96 -3.25
C LEU A 16 -2.00 -2.33 -1.82
N TYR A 17 -2.83 -3.13 -1.17
CA TYR A 17 -2.61 -3.52 0.21
C TYR A 17 -2.26 -4.99 0.28
N ALA A 18 -1.01 -5.29 0.62
CA ALA A 18 -0.52 -6.65 0.81
C ALA A 18 -0.82 -7.09 2.23
N GLU A 19 -1.83 -7.91 2.40
CA GLU A 19 -2.37 -8.35 3.69
C GLU A 19 -3.10 -9.66 3.49
N ASP A 20 -2.69 -10.70 4.23
CA ASP A 20 -3.33 -12.01 4.13
C ASP A 20 -4.58 -12.13 5.01
N ASP A 21 -4.73 -11.29 6.03
CA ASP A 21 -5.87 -11.30 6.92
C ASP A 21 -7.00 -10.46 6.34
N PHE A 22 -8.12 -11.11 6.04
CA PHE A 22 -9.25 -10.43 5.42
C PHE A 22 -9.86 -9.37 6.34
N ASP A 23 -9.92 -9.65 7.66
CA ASP A 23 -10.49 -8.70 8.61
C ASP A 23 -9.65 -7.42 8.68
N ASP A 24 -8.33 -7.55 8.67
CA ASP A 24 -7.44 -6.39 8.65
C ASP A 24 -7.62 -5.61 7.35
N PHE A 25 -7.77 -6.31 6.24
CA PHE A 25 -8.01 -5.66 4.96
C PHE A 25 -9.32 -4.87 4.98
N GLU A 26 -10.41 -5.51 5.46
CA GLU A 26 -11.72 -4.87 5.51
C GLU A 26 -11.72 -3.67 6.46
N SER A 27 -11.00 -3.77 7.57
CA SER A 27 -10.91 -2.66 8.52
C SER A 27 -10.31 -1.42 7.87
N LEU A 28 -9.23 -1.59 7.13
CA LEU A 28 -8.61 -0.47 6.43
C LEU A 28 -9.52 0.05 5.32
N ARG A 29 -10.14 -0.85 4.58
CA ARG A 29 -11.07 -0.46 3.52
C ARG A 29 -12.20 0.41 4.06
N ASP A 30 -12.79 -0.01 5.19
CA ASP A 30 -13.85 0.76 5.82
C ASP A 30 -13.37 2.13 6.28
N ALA A 31 -12.16 2.19 6.83
CA ALA A 31 -11.57 3.45 7.29
C ALA A 31 -11.36 4.40 6.11
N ILE A 32 -10.86 3.90 4.99
CA ILE A 32 -10.67 4.73 3.79
C ILE A 32 -12.01 5.21 3.26
N LEU A 33 -13.01 4.31 3.18
CA LEU A 33 -14.34 4.69 2.70
C LEU A 33 -15.01 5.73 3.60
N GLN A 34 -14.68 5.75 4.88
CA GLN A 34 -15.17 6.76 5.80
C GLN A 34 -14.62 8.15 5.44
N LEU A 35 -13.42 8.19 4.85
CA LEU A 35 -12.75 9.44 4.50
C LEU A 35 -13.06 9.90 3.07
N THR A 36 -13.14 8.96 2.13
CA THR A 36 -13.33 9.28 0.72
C THR A 36 -13.74 8.04 -0.06
N ASP A 37 -14.44 8.24 -1.18
CA ASP A 37 -14.75 7.16 -2.13
C ASP A 37 -13.95 7.30 -3.42
N GLN A 38 -12.92 8.14 -3.43
CA GLN A 38 -12.17 8.45 -4.64
C GLN A 38 -10.99 7.52 -4.91
N PHE A 39 -10.77 6.52 -4.07
CA PHE A 39 -9.67 5.55 -4.21
C PHE A 39 -10.22 4.14 -4.24
N GLU A 40 -9.47 3.25 -4.88
CA GLU A 40 -9.78 1.83 -4.88
C GLU A 40 -8.71 1.09 -4.10
N LEU A 41 -9.12 0.27 -3.13
CA LEU A 41 -8.21 -0.55 -2.34
C LEU A 41 -8.25 -1.97 -2.88
N ILE A 42 -7.11 -2.50 -3.32
CA ILE A 42 -7.01 -3.85 -3.85
C ILE A 42 -6.13 -4.68 -2.91
N GLN A 43 -6.59 -5.89 -2.60
CA GLN A 43 -5.86 -6.80 -1.73
C GLN A 43 -4.94 -7.71 -2.52
N ALA A 44 -3.70 -7.86 -2.03
CA ALA A 44 -2.82 -8.94 -2.41
C ALA A 44 -2.60 -9.79 -1.15
N LYS A 45 -2.85 -11.07 -1.22
CA LYS A 45 -2.84 -11.94 -0.02
C LYS A 45 -1.46 -12.41 0.38
N ASN A 46 -0.48 -12.21 -0.47
CA ASN A 46 0.91 -12.56 -0.20
C ASN A 46 1.79 -11.82 -1.19
N GLY A 47 3.11 -11.97 -1.02
CA GLY A 47 4.05 -11.25 -1.87
C GLY A 47 4.00 -11.67 -3.33
N THR A 48 3.71 -12.93 -3.59
CA THR A 48 3.59 -13.43 -4.96
C THR A 48 2.46 -12.72 -5.70
N GLU A 49 1.34 -12.49 -4.99
CA GLU A 49 0.22 -11.74 -5.57
C GLU A 49 0.57 -10.27 -5.82
N VAL A 50 1.39 -9.68 -4.97
CA VAL A 50 1.86 -8.30 -5.21
C VAL A 50 2.61 -8.25 -6.55
N VAL A 51 3.56 -9.16 -6.73
CA VAL A 51 4.34 -9.21 -7.96
C VAL A 51 3.42 -9.41 -9.17
N SER A 52 2.51 -10.37 -9.07
CA SER A 52 1.58 -10.68 -10.16
C SER A 52 0.69 -9.48 -10.51
N GLN A 53 0.16 -8.79 -9.51
CA GLN A 53 -0.67 -7.61 -9.73
C GLN A 53 0.10 -6.51 -10.45
N LEU A 54 1.32 -6.25 -10.01
CA LEU A 54 2.14 -5.19 -10.60
C LEU A 54 2.54 -5.51 -12.04
N GLU A 55 2.82 -6.78 -12.32
CA GLU A 55 3.29 -7.17 -13.63
C GLU A 55 2.17 -7.42 -14.64
N ASN A 56 0.95 -7.59 -14.17
CA ASN A 56 -0.20 -7.90 -15.05
C ASN A 56 -1.26 -6.82 -14.98
N GLU A 57 -2.12 -6.85 -13.96
CA GLU A 57 -3.27 -5.96 -13.88
C GLU A 57 -2.89 -4.50 -13.77
N MET A 58 -1.75 -4.21 -13.16
CA MET A 58 -1.28 -2.85 -12.94
C MET A 58 -0.03 -2.51 -13.77
N ALA A 59 0.20 -3.24 -14.85
CA ALA A 59 1.40 -3.05 -15.67
C ALA A 59 1.46 -1.66 -16.30
N ASP A 60 0.33 -1.14 -16.73
CA ASP A 60 0.27 0.15 -17.41
C ASP A 60 -0.02 1.31 -16.46
N GLU A 61 -0.53 1.00 -15.28
CA GLU A 61 -0.89 2.03 -14.32
C GLU A 61 -0.62 1.52 -12.90
N HIS A 62 0.51 1.94 -12.37
CA HIS A 62 0.95 1.48 -11.06
C HIS A 62 0.08 2.02 -9.94
N PRO A 63 0.03 1.35 -8.79
CA PRO A 63 -0.69 1.90 -7.64
C PRO A 63 -0.02 3.18 -7.16
N CYS A 64 -0.79 4.05 -6.53
CA CYS A 64 -0.25 5.31 -6.01
C CYS A 64 0.51 5.09 -4.70
N VAL A 65 0.24 4.00 -4.00
CA VAL A 65 0.98 3.59 -2.81
C VAL A 65 0.82 2.10 -2.62
N ILE A 66 1.84 1.45 -2.08
CA ILE A 66 1.78 0.04 -1.70
C ILE A 66 1.87 -0.03 -0.18
N ILE A 67 0.88 -0.67 0.43
CA ILE A 67 0.85 -0.89 1.87
C ILE A 67 1.26 -2.34 2.10
N LEU A 68 2.29 -2.56 2.91
CA LEU A 68 2.85 -3.90 3.13
C LEU A 68 2.75 -4.32 4.59
N ASP A 69 2.11 -5.47 4.84
CA ASP A 69 2.31 -6.18 6.09
C ASP A 69 3.58 -7.02 5.93
N LEU A 70 4.41 -7.05 6.95
CA LEU A 70 5.66 -7.82 6.89
C LEU A 70 5.43 -9.31 7.09
N ASN A 71 4.35 -9.69 7.77
CA ASN A 71 4.08 -11.09 8.11
C ASN A 71 3.02 -11.67 7.18
N MET A 72 3.47 -12.24 6.08
CA MET A 72 2.60 -12.89 5.10
C MET A 72 3.18 -14.24 4.72
N PRO A 73 2.32 -15.20 4.35
CA PRO A 73 2.80 -16.50 3.89
C PRO A 73 3.41 -16.41 2.49
N ILE A 74 4.12 -17.46 2.09
CA ILE A 74 4.70 -17.68 0.77
C ILE A 74 5.85 -16.71 0.49
N MET A 75 5.54 -15.43 0.26
CA MET A 75 6.52 -14.38 0.07
C MET A 75 6.13 -13.24 1.02
N ASN A 76 6.96 -12.97 2.03
CA ASN A 76 6.62 -11.99 3.06
C ASN A 76 6.90 -10.57 2.60
N GLY A 77 6.49 -9.60 3.46
CA GLY A 77 6.62 -8.20 3.12
C GLY A 77 8.05 -7.73 2.98
N LYS A 78 8.99 -8.31 3.72
CA LYS A 78 10.41 -7.96 3.61
C LYS A 78 10.94 -8.33 2.24
N GLU A 79 10.56 -9.50 1.75
CA GLU A 79 10.96 -9.96 0.43
C GLU A 79 10.35 -9.08 -0.66
N VAL A 80 9.09 -8.69 -0.49
CA VAL A 80 8.42 -7.79 -1.42
C VAL A 80 9.15 -6.44 -1.47
N LEU A 81 9.47 -5.91 -0.30
CA LEU A 81 10.15 -4.60 -0.21
C LEU A 81 11.49 -4.64 -0.93
N THR A 82 12.27 -5.69 -0.70
CA THR A 82 13.55 -5.86 -1.37
C THR A 82 13.37 -5.96 -2.89
N TRP A 83 12.38 -6.72 -3.31
CA TRP A 83 12.08 -6.90 -4.74
C TRP A 83 11.69 -5.56 -5.39
N LEU A 84 10.80 -4.80 -4.74
CA LEU A 84 10.36 -3.51 -5.26
C LEU A 84 11.52 -2.53 -5.43
N LYS A 85 12.40 -2.47 -4.44
CA LYS A 85 13.48 -1.49 -4.44
C LYS A 85 14.60 -1.81 -5.41
N LYS A 86 14.72 -3.07 -5.83
CA LYS A 86 15.71 -3.49 -6.82
C LYS A 86 15.24 -3.29 -8.26
N ASP A 87 13.95 -3.15 -8.47
CA ASP A 87 13.39 -3.05 -9.81
C ASP A 87 13.05 -1.60 -10.10
N HIS A 88 13.75 -0.99 -11.04
CA HIS A 88 13.56 0.44 -11.32
C HIS A 88 12.16 0.77 -11.82
N ARG A 89 11.39 -0.21 -12.30
CA ARG A 89 10.00 0.03 -12.70
C ARG A 89 9.14 0.39 -11.49
N TYR A 90 9.49 -0.12 -10.31
CA TYR A 90 8.66 0.00 -9.11
C TYR A 90 9.32 0.74 -7.95
N SER A 91 10.62 1.01 -8.05
CA SER A 91 11.38 1.54 -6.92
C SER A 91 10.91 2.91 -6.43
N GLU A 92 10.22 3.65 -7.29
CA GLU A 92 9.73 5.00 -6.96
C GLU A 92 8.31 5.00 -6.41
N ILE A 93 7.62 3.86 -6.40
CA ILE A 93 6.27 3.80 -5.84
C ILE A 93 6.38 3.97 -4.33
N PRO A 94 5.63 4.90 -3.73
CA PRO A 94 5.65 5.06 -2.27
C PRO A 94 5.22 3.78 -1.58
N VAL A 95 5.92 3.41 -0.50
CA VAL A 95 5.62 2.21 0.26
C VAL A 95 5.41 2.57 1.72
N MET A 96 4.34 2.08 2.31
CA MET A 96 4.12 2.13 3.74
C MET A 96 4.14 0.71 4.30
N VAL A 97 5.01 0.46 5.26
CA VAL A 97 4.99 -0.78 6.03
C VAL A 97 3.96 -0.61 7.13
N PHE A 98 2.98 -1.52 7.18
CA PHE A 98 1.84 -1.45 8.09
C PHE A 98 1.67 -2.82 8.73
N THR A 99 2.13 -2.97 9.96
CA THR A 99 2.31 -4.28 10.57
C THR A 99 2.13 -4.22 12.07
N THR A 100 1.88 -5.38 12.69
CA THR A 100 1.85 -5.48 14.15
C THR A 100 3.24 -5.60 14.74
N SER A 101 4.25 -5.83 13.91
CA SER A 101 5.63 -6.00 14.38
C SER A 101 6.14 -4.75 15.08
N SER A 102 6.88 -4.95 16.18
CA SER A 102 7.56 -3.87 16.87
C SER A 102 9.06 -4.15 16.94
N ARG A 103 9.56 -5.07 16.12
CA ARG A 103 10.96 -5.43 16.12
C ARG A 103 11.81 -4.33 15.55
N GLU A 104 12.93 -4.07 16.21
CA GLU A 104 13.85 -3.02 15.80
C GLU A 104 14.43 -3.28 14.41
N GLU A 105 14.70 -4.54 14.09
CA GLU A 105 15.23 -4.91 12.79
C GLU A 105 14.27 -4.60 11.64
N ASP A 106 12.96 -4.69 11.90
CA ASP A 106 11.95 -4.36 10.90
C ASP A 106 11.90 -2.84 10.66
N LEU A 107 12.02 -2.08 11.73
CA LEU A 107 12.08 -0.63 11.62
C LEU A 107 13.32 -0.18 10.86
N LYS A 108 14.46 -0.81 11.14
CA LYS A 108 15.71 -0.50 10.44
C LYS A 108 15.62 -0.82 8.95
N LEU A 109 15.00 -1.94 8.61
CA LEU A 109 14.81 -2.31 7.21
C LEU A 109 14.01 -1.23 6.48
N CYS A 110 12.95 -0.76 7.13
CA CYS A 110 12.11 0.29 6.57
C CYS A 110 12.92 1.58 6.38
N GLN A 111 13.76 1.93 7.34
CA GLN A 111 14.61 3.11 7.24
C GLN A 111 15.61 3.00 6.09
N VAL A 112 16.23 1.84 5.93
CA VAL A 112 17.19 1.60 4.84
C VAL A 112 16.54 1.81 3.49
N HIS A 113 15.28 1.36 3.33
CA HIS A 113 14.55 1.50 2.07
C HIS A 113 13.74 2.78 1.98
N LYS A 114 13.86 3.66 2.98
CA LYS A 114 13.18 4.96 3.00
C LYS A 114 11.67 4.83 2.86
N CYS A 115 11.09 3.87 3.59
CA CYS A 115 9.65 3.66 3.63
C CYS A 115 9.05 4.35 4.84
N THR A 116 7.75 4.58 4.78
CA THR A 116 6.98 5.00 5.94
C THR A 116 6.62 3.76 6.74
N PHE A 117 6.66 3.83 8.06
CA PHE A 117 6.38 2.72 8.95
C PHE A 117 5.29 3.09 9.95
N PHE A 118 4.25 2.28 10.01
CA PHE A 118 3.21 2.41 11.03
C PHE A 118 2.88 1.05 11.62
N ARG A 119 2.71 1.01 12.95
CA ARG A 119 2.17 -0.17 13.60
C ARG A 119 0.65 -0.17 13.45
N LYS A 120 0.07 -1.35 13.27
CA LYS A 120 -1.39 -1.48 13.21
C LYS A 120 -1.97 -1.03 14.56
N PRO A 121 -2.91 -0.10 14.55
CA PRO A 121 -3.47 0.44 15.79
C PRO A 121 -4.56 -0.45 16.34
N THR A 122 -4.90 -0.24 17.62
CA THR A 122 -6.04 -0.91 18.24
C THR A 122 -7.28 -0.03 18.24
N LEU A 123 -7.13 1.29 18.10
CA LEU A 123 -8.25 2.21 18.10
C LEU A 123 -8.62 2.64 16.69
N TYR A 124 -9.90 2.66 16.40
CA TYR A 124 -10.39 3.02 15.08
C TYR A 124 -9.99 4.44 14.67
N ARG A 125 -10.02 5.40 15.61
CA ARG A 125 -9.62 6.77 15.30
C ARG A 125 -8.17 6.88 14.84
N ASP A 126 -7.30 6.01 15.38
CA ASP A 126 -5.90 5.97 14.98
C ASP A 126 -5.78 5.36 13.58
N LEU A 127 -6.62 4.38 13.28
CA LEU A 127 -6.67 3.80 11.94
C LEU A 127 -7.12 4.83 10.90
N LEU A 128 -8.11 5.66 11.26
CA LEU A 128 -8.56 6.73 10.37
C LEU A 128 -7.42 7.72 10.09
N HIS A 129 -6.64 8.05 11.12
CA HIS A 129 -5.50 8.96 10.97
C HIS A 129 -4.44 8.36 10.03
N ILE A 130 -4.13 7.09 10.21
CA ILE A 130 -3.15 6.40 9.36
C ILE A 130 -3.69 6.29 7.93
N ALA A 131 -4.98 5.99 7.78
CA ALA A 131 -5.61 5.92 6.46
C ALA A 131 -5.47 7.27 5.73
N GLN A 132 -5.65 8.38 6.45
CA GLN A 132 -5.47 9.70 5.86
C GLN A 132 -4.03 9.88 5.38
N THR A 133 -3.05 9.41 6.14
CA THR A 133 -1.65 9.45 5.74
C THR A 133 -1.42 8.67 4.44
N MET A 134 -2.06 7.52 4.30
CA MET A 134 -1.97 6.73 3.07
C MET A 134 -2.51 7.50 1.88
N LEU A 135 -3.65 8.17 2.06
CA LEU A 135 -4.24 8.99 1.00
C LEU A 135 -3.33 10.16 0.63
N ASP A 136 -2.71 10.77 1.63
CA ASP A 136 -1.78 11.86 1.40
C ASP A 136 -0.54 11.38 0.62
N MET A 137 -0.08 10.17 0.87
CA MET A 137 1.02 9.59 0.10
C MET A 137 0.65 9.44 -1.37
N CYS A 138 -0.59 9.05 -1.65
CA CYS A 138 -1.08 8.96 -3.02
C CYS A 138 -1.06 10.32 -3.71
N ASP A 139 -1.33 11.37 -2.98
CA ASP A 139 -1.35 12.73 -3.51
C ASP A 139 0.02 13.40 -3.49
N GLY A 140 1.02 12.71 -2.98
CA GLY A 140 2.35 13.26 -2.86
C GLY A 140 2.49 14.33 -1.78
N LYS A 141 1.64 14.25 -0.74
CA LYS A 141 1.61 15.25 0.33
C LYS A 141 2.20 14.71 1.63
N GLY A 142 2.61 15.64 2.48
CA GLY A 142 2.92 15.40 3.89
C GLY A 142 4.20 14.65 4.16
N ILE A 143 4.35 13.49 3.58
CA ILE A 143 5.47 12.59 3.83
C ILE A 143 6.81 13.23 3.52
N TYR A 144 6.86 13.99 2.45
CA TYR A 144 8.12 14.53 1.95
C TYR A 144 8.62 15.74 2.74
N ASN A 145 7.83 16.21 3.66
CA ASN A 145 8.15 17.39 4.43
C ASN A 145 8.76 17.08 5.78
N THR A 146 8.92 15.81 6.10
CA THR A 146 9.45 15.39 7.40
C THR A 146 10.88 14.96 7.34
#